data_5050ff2fd849b088f6800c8908935099
#
_entry.id   5050ff2fd849b088f6800c8908935099
#
_cell.length_a   1.000
_cell.length_b   1.000
_cell.length_c   1.000
_cell.angle_alpha   90.00
_cell.angle_beta   90.00
_cell.angle_gamma   90.00
#
_symmetry.space_group_name_H-M   'P 1'
#
loop_
_entity.id
_entity.type
_entity.pdbx_description
1 polymer ?
#
loop_
_entity_poly.entity_id
_entity_poly.type
_entity_poly.pdbx_seq_one_letter_code
_entity_poly.pdbx_strand_id
1 'polypeptide(L)'
;MAARLVPTRWILACLAALIVAAPACAQMTQARDLAADARLAAERRIPLLVLFSEAGCPWCQRARQEFLLPMQRNPEYQAKVMMREVGVDSTAALVDFAGKTTTQAKFARRSQIGMAPTVMLFGARGEVLGEPLVGFGSADYYGYFIDQRIDSALAQLRAAR
;
A
#
# COMPACT_ATOMS: atom_id res chain seq x y z
N MET A 1 58.70 -7.41 -41.65
CA MET A 1 57.78 -7.85 -40.58
C MET A 1 57.49 -6.64 -39.69
N ALA A 2 56.30 -6.02 -39.87
CA ALA A 2 55.92 -4.83 -39.12
C ALA A 2 54.83 -5.22 -38.11
N ALA A 3 55.20 -5.23 -36.81
CA ALA A 3 54.30 -5.45 -35.73
C ALA A 3 53.40 -4.23 -35.53
N ARG A 4 52.08 -4.35 -35.74
CA ARG A 4 51.12 -3.31 -35.45
C ARG A 4 50.81 -3.31 -33.96
N LEU A 5 51.28 -2.27 -33.25
CA LEU A 5 50.92 -1.96 -31.89
C LEU A 5 49.41 -1.52 -31.85
N VAL A 6 48.60 -2.29 -31.20
CA VAL A 6 47.21 -1.94 -30.90
C VAL A 6 47.23 -0.90 -29.76
N PRO A 7 46.57 0.28 -29.91
CA PRO A 7 46.62 1.30 -28.87
C PRO A 7 45.77 0.89 -27.66
N THR A 8 46.43 0.79 -26.52
CA THR A 8 45.91 0.41 -25.19
C THR A 8 44.77 1.31 -24.64
N ARG A 9 44.34 2.31 -25.39
CA ARG A 9 43.32 3.31 -24.99
C ARG A 9 41.88 2.80 -25.02
N TRP A 10 41.62 1.64 -25.61
CA TRP A 10 40.24 1.08 -25.73
C TRP A 10 39.83 0.14 -24.60
N ILE A 11 40.76 -0.28 -23.73
CA ILE A 11 40.51 -1.21 -22.64
C ILE A 11 39.96 -0.50 -21.38
N LEU A 12 40.16 0.81 -21.25
CA LEU A 12 39.69 1.60 -20.09
C LEU A 12 38.27 2.10 -20.16
N ALA A 13 37.56 1.91 -21.29
CA ALA A 13 36.20 2.43 -21.48
C ALA A 13 35.07 1.46 -21.07
N CYS A 14 35.37 0.21 -20.71
CA CYS A 14 34.35 -0.81 -20.38
C CYS A 14 34.14 -1.05 -18.88
N LEU A 15 34.80 -0.30 -17.97
CA LEU A 15 34.70 -0.56 -16.53
C LEU A 15 33.76 0.38 -15.74
N ALA A 16 32.95 1.18 -16.39
CA ALA A 16 32.16 2.23 -15.72
C ALA A 16 30.65 2.08 -15.88
N ALA A 17 30.07 0.92 -15.70
CA ALA A 17 28.60 0.78 -15.62
C ALA A 17 28.13 -0.43 -14.81
N LEU A 18 28.74 -0.70 -13.66
CA LEU A 18 28.04 -1.49 -12.62
C LEU A 18 27.15 -0.52 -11.83
N ILE A 19 25.98 -0.18 -12.39
CA ILE A 19 24.91 0.45 -11.63
C ILE A 19 24.45 -0.61 -10.64
N VAL A 20 24.90 -0.53 -9.40
CA VAL A 20 24.37 -1.29 -8.28
C VAL A 20 22.93 -0.78 -8.07
N ALA A 21 21.97 -1.45 -8.69
CA ALA A 21 20.57 -1.26 -8.37
C ALA A 21 20.40 -1.67 -6.90
N ALA A 22 20.35 -0.68 -6.00
CA ALA A 22 20.00 -0.90 -4.61
C ALA A 22 18.63 -1.61 -4.59
N PRO A 23 18.43 -2.67 -3.79
CA PRO A 23 17.12 -3.31 -3.67
C PRO A 23 16.14 -2.23 -3.21
N ALA A 24 15.18 -1.88 -4.06
CA ALA A 24 14.08 -1.01 -3.69
C ALA A 24 13.36 -1.71 -2.53
N CYS A 25 13.54 -1.17 -1.31
CA CYS A 25 12.87 -1.68 -0.13
C CYS A 25 11.37 -1.61 -0.43
N ALA A 26 10.76 -2.75 -0.60
CA ALA A 26 9.37 -2.80 -1.02
C ALA A 26 8.50 -2.20 0.08
N GLN A 27 7.82 -1.12 -0.25
CA GLN A 27 6.93 -0.39 0.65
C GLN A 27 5.50 -0.51 0.12
N MET A 28 4.52 -0.42 1.02
CA MET A 28 3.14 -0.28 0.62
C MET A 28 2.94 1.03 -0.17
N THR A 29 2.03 0.99 -1.12
CA THR A 29 1.67 2.19 -1.90
C THR A 29 1.04 3.22 -0.98
N GLN A 30 1.69 4.37 -0.83
CA GLN A 30 1.18 5.47 -0.01
C GLN A 30 -0.05 6.11 -0.66
N ALA A 31 -1.08 6.38 0.14
CA ALA A 31 -2.25 7.12 -0.31
C ALA A 31 -1.87 8.57 -0.63
N ARG A 32 -2.24 9.03 -1.82
CA ARG A 32 -2.09 10.41 -2.28
C ARG A 32 -3.43 11.04 -2.68
N ASP A 33 -4.30 10.25 -3.30
CA ASP A 33 -5.63 10.66 -3.75
C ASP A 33 -6.60 9.48 -3.55
N LEU A 34 -7.28 9.48 -2.39
CA LEU A 34 -8.26 8.44 -2.05
C LEU A 34 -9.50 8.49 -2.93
N ALA A 35 -9.88 9.67 -3.44
CA ALA A 35 -11.02 9.78 -4.34
C ALA A 35 -10.72 9.13 -5.71
N ALA A 36 -9.52 9.32 -6.24
CA ALA A 36 -9.08 8.66 -7.47
C ALA A 36 -8.91 7.14 -7.27
N ASP A 37 -8.26 6.73 -6.17
CA ASP A 37 -8.07 5.31 -5.84
C ASP A 37 -9.41 4.59 -5.67
N ALA A 38 -10.38 5.20 -4.97
CA ALA A 38 -11.71 4.61 -4.76
C ALA A 38 -12.50 4.48 -6.07
N ARG A 39 -12.42 5.47 -6.99
CA ARG A 39 -13.02 5.35 -8.32
C ARG A 39 -12.41 4.20 -9.11
N LEU A 40 -11.08 4.10 -9.15
CA LEU A 40 -10.38 3.04 -9.85
C LEU A 40 -10.70 1.64 -9.26
N ALA A 41 -10.81 1.54 -7.93
CA ALA A 41 -11.25 0.31 -7.27
C ALA A 41 -12.70 -0.04 -7.66
N ALA A 42 -13.59 0.95 -7.72
CA ALA A 42 -14.99 0.76 -8.10
C ALA A 42 -15.16 0.30 -9.55
N GLU A 43 -14.39 0.83 -10.50
CA GLU A 43 -14.36 0.36 -11.88
C GLU A 43 -14.01 -1.14 -11.97
N ARG A 44 -13.12 -1.59 -11.08
CA ARG A 44 -12.72 -2.98 -10.95
C ARG A 44 -13.65 -3.81 -10.05
N ARG A 45 -14.64 -3.19 -9.42
CA ARG A 45 -15.59 -3.79 -8.47
C ARG A 45 -14.91 -4.45 -7.27
N ILE A 46 -13.87 -3.81 -6.76
CA ILE A 46 -13.11 -4.25 -5.59
C ILE A 46 -13.09 -3.15 -4.52
N PRO A 47 -12.96 -3.48 -3.24
CA PRO A 47 -12.81 -2.49 -2.17
C PRO A 47 -11.41 -1.86 -2.18
N LEU A 48 -11.31 -0.67 -1.58
CA LEU A 48 -10.04 -0.02 -1.25
C LEU A 48 -9.70 -0.30 0.21
N LEU A 49 -8.66 -1.08 0.46
CA LEU A 49 -8.09 -1.32 1.79
C LEU A 49 -7.10 -0.21 2.13
N VAL A 50 -7.27 0.41 3.28
CA VAL A 50 -6.33 1.39 3.82
C VAL A 50 -5.75 0.87 5.13
N LEU A 51 -4.41 0.73 5.16
CA LEU A 51 -3.65 0.55 6.39
C LEU A 51 -3.38 1.93 6.99
N PHE A 52 -3.88 2.18 8.18
CA PHE A 52 -3.48 3.30 9.01
C PHE A 52 -2.29 2.89 9.87
N SER A 53 -1.15 3.53 9.68
CA SER A 53 0.12 3.19 10.34
C SER A 53 0.74 4.42 11.00
N GLU A 54 1.65 4.19 11.94
CA GLU A 54 2.39 5.23 12.64
C GLU A 54 3.90 5.04 12.40
N ALA A 55 4.64 6.13 12.35
CA ALA A 55 6.09 6.08 12.22
C ALA A 55 6.71 5.41 13.46
N GLY A 56 7.70 4.52 13.23
CA GLY A 56 8.36 3.80 14.33
C GLY A 56 7.53 2.72 15.02
N CYS A 57 6.29 2.46 14.60
CA CYS A 57 5.42 1.44 15.19
C CYS A 57 5.85 0.01 14.78
N PRO A 58 6.32 -0.83 15.70
CA PRO A 58 6.76 -2.19 15.37
C PRO A 58 5.62 -3.08 14.84
N TRP A 59 4.42 -2.95 15.41
CA TRP A 59 3.24 -3.71 15.00
C TRP A 59 2.75 -3.31 13.60
N CYS A 60 2.86 -2.02 13.25
CA CYS A 60 2.57 -1.54 11.89
C CYS A 60 3.58 -2.12 10.88
N GLN A 61 4.85 -2.22 11.28
CA GLN A 61 5.89 -2.82 10.46
C GLN A 61 5.59 -4.31 10.21
N ARG A 62 5.19 -5.05 11.25
CA ARG A 62 4.80 -6.46 11.12
C ARG A 62 3.57 -6.63 10.23
N ALA A 63 2.50 -5.88 10.47
CA ALA A 63 1.29 -5.90 9.64
C ALA A 63 1.61 -5.67 8.15
N ARG A 64 2.49 -4.71 7.89
CA ARG A 64 2.94 -4.37 6.54
C ARG A 64 3.79 -5.48 5.92
N GLN A 65 4.86 -5.91 6.59
CA GLN A 65 5.88 -6.78 5.99
C GLN A 65 5.43 -8.24 5.94
N GLU A 66 4.79 -8.73 7.00
CA GLU A 66 4.42 -10.15 7.10
C GLU A 66 3.13 -10.47 6.32
N PHE A 67 2.23 -9.48 6.12
CA PHE A 67 0.90 -9.72 5.53
C PHE A 67 0.60 -8.83 4.31
N LEU A 68 0.50 -7.52 4.50
CA LEU A 68 -0.07 -6.65 3.46
C LEU A 68 0.82 -6.47 2.23
N LEU A 69 2.14 -6.43 2.39
CA LEU A 69 3.06 -6.38 1.25
C LEU A 69 3.06 -7.67 0.41
N PRO A 70 3.11 -8.88 1.00
CA PRO A 70 2.90 -10.11 0.25
C PRO A 70 1.55 -10.13 -0.49
N MET A 71 0.46 -9.75 0.19
CA MET A 71 -0.87 -9.65 -0.44
C MET A 71 -0.88 -8.63 -1.59
N GLN A 72 -0.35 -7.42 -1.39
CA GLN A 72 -0.32 -6.38 -2.43
C GLN A 72 0.40 -6.83 -3.71
N ARG A 73 1.37 -7.75 -3.60
CA ARG A 73 2.14 -8.30 -4.74
C ARG A 73 1.50 -9.53 -5.37
N ASN A 74 0.63 -10.21 -4.66
CA ASN A 74 -0.02 -11.41 -5.15
C ASN A 74 -1.14 -11.05 -6.14
N PRO A 75 -1.13 -11.57 -7.38
CA PRO A 75 -2.17 -11.31 -8.39
C PRO A 75 -3.59 -11.66 -7.92
N GLU A 76 -3.76 -12.69 -7.09
CA GLU A 76 -5.07 -13.07 -6.55
C GLU A 76 -5.65 -11.95 -5.69
N TYR A 77 -4.84 -11.33 -4.82
CA TYR A 77 -5.28 -10.19 -4.00
C TYR A 77 -5.46 -8.93 -4.84
N GLN A 78 -4.62 -8.70 -5.85
CA GLN A 78 -4.80 -7.58 -6.77
C GLN A 78 -6.14 -7.65 -7.53
N ALA A 79 -6.68 -8.84 -7.75
CA ALA A 79 -8.01 -9.04 -8.32
C ALA A 79 -9.16 -8.82 -7.32
N LYS A 80 -8.88 -8.82 -6.00
CA LYS A 80 -9.88 -8.75 -4.92
C LYS A 80 -9.89 -7.41 -4.20
N VAL A 81 -8.78 -6.68 -4.15
CA VAL A 81 -8.62 -5.49 -3.30
C VAL A 81 -7.53 -4.57 -3.83
N MET A 82 -7.74 -3.27 -3.73
CA MET A 82 -6.69 -2.27 -3.91
C MET A 82 -6.18 -1.86 -2.53
N MET A 83 -4.87 -1.70 -2.35
CA MET A 83 -4.29 -1.43 -1.04
C MET A 83 -3.52 -0.10 -1.04
N ARG A 84 -3.70 0.69 0.03
CA ARG A 84 -2.97 1.94 0.31
C ARG A 84 -2.57 2.02 1.77
N GLU A 85 -1.60 2.87 2.04
CA GLU A 85 -1.17 3.20 3.41
C GLU A 85 -1.34 4.68 3.69
N VAL A 86 -1.80 5.01 4.89
CA VAL A 86 -1.97 6.36 5.44
C VAL A 86 -1.23 6.45 6.77
N GLY A 87 -0.29 7.39 6.90
CA GLY A 87 0.40 7.66 8.17
C GLY A 87 -0.48 8.51 9.11
N VAL A 88 -0.78 7.99 10.30
CA VAL A 88 -1.62 8.72 11.27
C VAL A 88 -0.94 9.98 11.84
N ASP A 89 0.37 10.02 11.78
CA ASP A 89 1.25 11.12 12.21
C ASP A 89 1.85 11.91 11.04
N SER A 90 1.56 11.50 9.79
CA SER A 90 2.17 12.06 8.58
C SER A 90 1.53 13.38 8.16
N THR A 91 2.35 14.40 7.90
CA THR A 91 1.95 15.68 7.33
C THR A 91 1.87 15.67 5.80
N ALA A 92 2.16 14.54 5.16
CA ALA A 92 2.08 14.41 3.71
C ALA A 92 0.68 14.78 3.19
N ALA A 93 0.65 15.45 2.04
CA ALA A 93 -0.60 15.86 1.39
C ALA A 93 -1.41 14.63 0.96
N LEU A 94 -2.72 14.74 1.10
CA LEU A 94 -3.69 13.72 0.73
C LEU A 94 -4.96 14.40 0.18
N VAL A 95 -5.49 13.88 -0.91
CA VAL A 95 -6.86 14.18 -1.35
C VAL A 95 -7.79 13.13 -0.72
N ASP A 96 -8.77 13.56 0.06
CA ASP A 96 -9.72 12.65 0.73
C ASP A 96 -10.81 12.14 -0.23
N PHE A 97 -11.70 11.28 0.25
CA PHE A 97 -12.78 10.71 -0.55
C PHE A 97 -13.76 11.75 -1.13
N ALA A 98 -13.86 12.93 -0.52
CA ALA A 98 -14.68 14.04 -1.02
C ALA A 98 -13.93 14.92 -2.02
N GLY A 99 -12.70 14.57 -2.41
CA GLY A 99 -11.86 15.35 -3.32
C GLY A 99 -11.19 16.57 -2.65
N LYS A 100 -11.22 16.67 -1.33
CA LYS A 100 -10.64 17.82 -0.60
C LYS A 100 -9.20 17.53 -0.23
N THR A 101 -8.32 18.51 -0.48
CA THR A 101 -6.92 18.45 -0.05
C THR A 101 -6.82 18.57 1.47
N THR A 102 -6.07 17.68 2.08
CA THR A 102 -5.82 17.58 3.51
C THR A 102 -4.43 17.02 3.77
N THR A 103 -4.11 16.60 4.99
CA THR A 103 -2.94 15.77 5.30
C THR A 103 -3.38 14.38 5.77
N GLN A 104 -2.49 13.40 5.63
CA GLN A 104 -2.77 12.03 6.08
C GLN A 104 -3.17 12.01 7.56
N ALA A 105 -2.44 12.71 8.44
CA ALA A 105 -2.77 12.81 9.86
C ALA A 105 -4.15 13.45 10.13
N LYS A 106 -4.53 14.50 9.39
CA LYS A 106 -5.85 15.11 9.53
C LYS A 106 -6.97 14.19 9.06
N PHE A 107 -6.73 13.45 7.97
CA PHE A 107 -7.67 12.45 7.47
C PHE A 107 -7.86 11.31 8.50
N ALA A 108 -6.75 10.74 9.02
CA ALA A 108 -6.81 9.68 10.03
C ALA A 108 -7.60 10.10 11.28
N ARG A 109 -7.38 11.33 11.78
CA ARG A 109 -8.15 11.87 12.91
C ARG A 109 -9.65 11.98 12.61
N ARG A 110 -10.03 12.46 11.42
CA ARG A 110 -11.44 12.53 11.01
C ARG A 110 -12.07 11.13 10.84
N SER A 111 -11.27 10.15 10.46
CA SER A 111 -11.67 8.74 10.38
C SER A 111 -11.69 8.04 11.75
N GLN A 112 -11.49 8.80 12.85
CA GLN A 112 -11.52 8.32 14.24
C GLN A 112 -10.54 7.17 14.51
N ILE A 113 -9.38 7.19 13.86
CA ILE A 113 -8.32 6.21 14.08
C ILE A 113 -7.67 6.50 15.43
N GLY A 114 -7.96 5.65 16.42
CA GLY A 114 -7.43 5.75 17.79
C GLY A 114 -6.23 4.86 18.08
N MET A 115 -5.91 3.94 17.18
CA MET A 115 -4.81 2.99 17.34
C MET A 115 -4.20 2.61 15.99
N ALA A 116 -2.88 2.40 15.95
CA ALA A 116 -2.17 1.87 14.79
C ALA A 116 -1.49 0.51 15.16
N PRO A 117 -1.46 -0.47 14.26
CA PRO A 117 -2.09 -0.45 12.94
C PRO A 117 -3.62 -0.58 13.02
N THR A 118 -4.33 0.06 12.09
CA THR A 118 -5.74 -0.21 11.84
C THR A 118 -5.93 -0.44 10.34
N VAL A 119 -6.66 -1.50 9.98
CA VAL A 119 -7.02 -1.79 8.59
C VAL A 119 -8.51 -1.53 8.41
N MET A 120 -8.86 -0.71 7.40
CA MET A 120 -10.24 -0.42 7.02
C MET A 120 -10.45 -0.66 5.53
N LEU A 121 -11.64 -1.08 5.16
CA LEU A 121 -12.05 -1.19 3.77
C LEU A 121 -13.09 -0.13 3.42
N PHE A 122 -12.96 0.42 2.23
CA PHE A 122 -13.80 1.51 1.75
C PHE A 122 -14.40 1.19 0.38
N GLY A 123 -15.61 1.67 0.15
CA GLY A 123 -16.25 1.68 -1.14
C GLY A 123 -15.96 2.93 -1.95
N ALA A 124 -16.67 3.08 -3.07
CA ALA A 124 -16.42 4.11 -4.09
C ALA A 124 -16.53 5.56 -3.60
N ARG A 125 -17.34 5.81 -2.59
CA ARG A 125 -17.59 7.15 -2.01
C ARG A 125 -16.92 7.35 -0.65
N GLY A 126 -16.07 6.40 -0.24
CA GLY A 126 -15.43 6.41 1.06
C GLY A 126 -16.30 5.88 2.19
N GLU A 127 -17.40 5.20 1.86
CA GLU A 127 -18.19 4.46 2.83
C GLU A 127 -17.39 3.28 3.39
N VAL A 128 -17.44 3.07 4.70
CA VAL A 128 -16.74 1.97 5.36
C VAL A 128 -17.46 0.66 5.08
N LEU A 129 -16.72 -0.34 4.62
CA LEU A 129 -17.23 -1.68 4.34
C LEU A 129 -16.80 -2.64 5.46
N GLY A 130 -17.76 -2.99 6.29
CA GLY A 130 -17.55 -3.87 7.43
C GLY A 130 -16.84 -3.19 8.61
N GLU A 131 -16.36 -3.99 9.55
CA GLU A 131 -15.70 -3.51 10.76
C GLU A 131 -14.19 -3.33 10.56
N PRO A 132 -13.58 -2.26 11.12
CA PRO A 132 -12.13 -2.10 11.14
C PRO A 132 -11.42 -3.26 11.84
N LEU A 133 -10.24 -3.64 11.36
CA LEU A 133 -9.31 -4.49 12.09
C LEU A 133 -8.36 -3.59 12.88
N VAL A 134 -8.61 -3.45 14.18
CA VAL A 134 -7.86 -2.55 15.06
C VAL A 134 -6.75 -3.28 15.78
N GLY A 135 -5.55 -2.72 15.76
CA GLY A 135 -4.36 -3.31 16.39
C GLY A 135 -3.79 -4.50 15.60
N PHE A 136 -2.77 -5.11 16.17
CA PHE A 136 -2.09 -6.28 15.63
C PHE A 136 -2.31 -7.49 16.52
N GLY A 137 -3.44 -7.97 16.76
CA GLY A 137 -3.73 -9.11 17.66
C GLY A 137 -2.71 -10.29 17.61
N SER A 138 -3.16 -11.49 17.33
CA SER A 138 -2.29 -12.66 17.13
C SER A 138 -1.77 -12.71 15.70
N ALA A 139 -0.45 -12.88 15.53
CA ALA A 139 0.17 -13.05 14.22
C ALA A 139 -0.41 -14.27 13.46
N ASP A 140 -0.73 -15.35 14.18
CA ASP A 140 -1.24 -16.60 13.58
C ASP A 140 -2.58 -16.40 12.87
N TYR A 141 -3.39 -15.44 13.32
CA TYR A 141 -4.72 -15.17 12.78
C TYR A 141 -4.86 -13.84 12.03
N TYR A 142 -3.83 -12.98 12.05
CA TYR A 142 -3.95 -11.64 11.47
C TYR A 142 -4.27 -11.68 9.97
N GLY A 143 -3.57 -12.54 9.22
CA GLY A 143 -3.84 -12.75 7.79
C GLY A 143 -5.26 -13.23 7.53
N TYR A 144 -5.73 -14.20 8.31
CA TYR A 144 -7.10 -14.70 8.22
C TYR A 144 -8.15 -13.60 8.46
N PHE A 145 -7.92 -12.74 9.44
CA PHE A 145 -8.85 -11.62 9.67
C PHE A 145 -8.85 -10.58 8.56
N ILE A 146 -7.70 -10.34 7.91
CA ILE A 146 -7.64 -9.49 6.72
C ILE A 146 -8.45 -10.12 5.58
N ASP A 147 -8.25 -11.41 5.31
CA ASP A 147 -8.98 -12.14 4.25
C ASP A 147 -10.49 -12.10 4.48
N GLN A 148 -10.95 -12.39 5.68
CA GLN A 148 -12.37 -12.32 6.00
C GLN A 148 -12.98 -10.94 5.73
N ARG A 149 -12.25 -9.87 6.04
CA ARG A 149 -12.73 -8.50 5.79
C ARG A 149 -12.76 -8.16 4.30
N ILE A 150 -11.76 -8.59 3.54
CA ILE A 150 -11.74 -8.42 2.09
C ILE A 150 -12.91 -9.16 1.46
N ASP A 151 -13.12 -10.42 1.81
CA ASP A 151 -14.21 -11.23 1.24
C ASP A 151 -15.59 -10.69 1.63
N SER A 152 -15.77 -10.23 2.89
CA SER A 152 -17.00 -9.57 3.34
C SER A 152 -17.27 -8.28 2.58
N ALA A 153 -16.26 -7.42 2.39
CA ALA A 153 -16.41 -6.18 1.63
C ALA A 153 -16.75 -6.44 0.16
N LEU A 154 -16.11 -7.44 -0.46
CA LEU A 154 -16.47 -7.89 -1.82
C LEU A 154 -17.92 -8.36 -1.91
N ALA A 155 -18.38 -9.13 -0.93
CA ALA A 155 -19.78 -9.59 -0.88
C ALA A 155 -20.75 -8.40 -0.77
N GLN A 156 -20.46 -7.41 0.08
CA GLN A 156 -21.26 -6.19 0.21
C GLN A 156 -21.33 -5.40 -1.10
N LEU A 157 -20.18 -5.19 -1.79
CA LEU A 157 -20.15 -4.50 -3.08
C LEU A 157 -20.92 -5.24 -4.19
N ARG A 158 -20.99 -6.56 -4.11
CA ARG A 158 -21.77 -7.38 -5.07
C ARG A 158 -23.28 -7.37 -4.76
N ALA A 159 -23.66 -7.28 -3.48
CA ALA A 159 -25.04 -7.25 -3.04
C ALA A 159 -25.72 -5.87 -3.24
N ALA A 160 -24.97 -4.79 -3.30
CA ALA A 160 -25.47 -3.41 -3.46
C ALA A 160 -25.88 -3.05 -4.90
N ARG A 161 -26.35 -4.04 -5.68
CA ARG A 161 -26.82 -3.90 -7.07
C ARG A 161 -28.30 -3.62 -7.14
#